data_8fc965f1e776b6a21e534e1b2991386d
#
_entry.id   8fc965f1e776b6a21e534e1b2991386d
#
_cell.length_a   1.000
_cell.length_b   1.000
_cell.length_c   1.000
_cell.angle_alpha   90.00
_cell.angle_beta   90.00
_cell.angle_gamma   90.00
#
_symmetry.space_group_name_H-M   'P 1'
#
loop_
_entity.id
_entity.type
_entity.pdbx_description
1 polymer ?
#
loop_
_entity_poly.entity_id
_entity_poly.type
_entity_poly.pdbx_seq_one_letter_code
_entity_poly.pdbx_strand_id
1 'polypeptide(L)'
;MDKFTVIIVEDVKLELKGTEEIFRSDIPEAEIIGTASCENELWNLMRQQQPDLLLLDLGLGGSTTVGVDICRQIRTNYPNVHVLIFTGEVLNEKLWVDVLEAGADGIVLKTGELLTKNEV
;
A
#
# COMPACT_ATOMS: atom_id res chain seq x y z
N MET A 1 2.46 13.33 18.23
CA MET A 1 1.66 12.89 17.08
C MET A 1 0.89 11.62 17.44
N ASP A 2 -0.35 11.55 17.04
CA ASP A 2 -1.18 10.38 17.33
C ASP A 2 -0.71 9.16 16.59
N LYS A 3 -0.87 8.00 17.21
CA LYS A 3 -0.55 6.73 16.58
C LYS A 3 -1.56 6.39 15.50
N PHE A 4 -1.10 5.69 14.49
CA PHE A 4 -1.97 5.18 13.43
C PHE A 4 -1.60 3.74 13.09
N THR A 5 -2.55 3.00 12.55
CA THR A 5 -2.38 1.58 12.25
C THR A 5 -2.10 1.36 10.78
N VAL A 6 -1.27 0.37 10.49
CA VAL A 6 -0.81 0.07 9.14
C VAL A 6 -0.93 -1.41 8.85
N ILE A 7 -1.44 -1.74 7.66
CA ILE A 7 -1.28 -3.08 7.07
C ILE A 7 -0.35 -2.94 5.88
N ILE A 8 0.62 -3.84 5.78
CA ILE A 8 1.58 -3.87 4.67
C ILE A 8 1.28 -5.08 3.79
N VAL A 9 1.15 -4.86 2.49
CA VAL A 9 0.93 -5.93 1.51
C VAL A 9 2.15 -6.00 0.60
N GLU A 10 2.92 -7.08 0.73
CA GLU A 10 4.17 -7.29 0.02
C GLU A 10 4.47 -8.79 -0.08
N ASP A 11 4.70 -9.30 -1.28
CA ASP A 11 4.95 -10.72 -1.49
C ASP A 11 6.43 -11.12 -1.42
N VAL A 12 7.33 -10.16 -1.48
CA VAL A 12 8.78 -10.43 -1.37
C VAL A 12 9.21 -10.26 0.09
N LYS A 13 9.57 -11.36 0.73
CA LYS A 13 9.90 -11.37 2.17
C LYS A 13 10.98 -10.39 2.57
N LEU A 14 12.02 -10.27 1.77
CA LEU A 14 13.13 -9.37 2.09
C LEU A 14 12.67 -7.91 2.05
N GLU A 15 11.87 -7.56 1.05
CA GLU A 15 11.32 -6.22 0.93
C GLU A 15 10.33 -5.92 2.06
N LEU A 16 9.52 -6.90 2.44
CA LEU A 16 8.61 -6.76 3.58
C LEU A 16 9.37 -6.47 4.87
N LYS A 17 10.41 -7.24 5.15
CA LYS A 17 11.23 -7.04 6.35
C LYS A 17 11.89 -5.67 6.36
N GLY A 18 12.38 -5.23 5.21
CA GLY A 18 12.98 -3.91 5.08
C GLY A 18 11.98 -2.80 5.37
N THR A 19 10.77 -2.93 4.85
CA THR A 19 9.70 -1.97 5.09
C THR A 19 9.28 -1.95 6.55
N GLU A 20 9.11 -3.12 7.16
CA GLU A 20 8.79 -3.21 8.60
C GLU A 20 9.85 -2.53 9.45
N GLU A 21 11.11 -2.72 9.13
CA GLU A 21 12.22 -2.13 9.88
C GLU A 21 12.22 -0.62 9.77
N ILE A 22 11.94 -0.07 8.59
CA ILE A 22 11.83 1.37 8.38
C ILE A 22 10.73 1.95 9.26
N PHE A 23 9.56 1.30 9.29
CA PHE A 23 8.46 1.76 10.14
C PHE A 23 8.86 1.75 11.63
N ARG A 24 9.49 0.67 12.09
CA ARG A 24 9.90 0.57 13.50
C ARG A 24 10.92 1.62 13.89
N SER A 25 11.90 1.86 13.01
CA SER A 25 13.02 2.76 13.32
C SER A 25 12.66 4.22 13.15
N ASP A 26 11.94 4.54 12.07
CA ASP A 26 11.80 5.92 11.62
C ASP A 26 10.40 6.49 11.84
N ILE A 27 9.40 5.64 12.01
CA ILE A 27 8.01 6.07 12.16
C ILE A 27 7.39 5.40 13.38
N PRO A 28 7.79 5.83 14.59
CA PRO A 28 7.30 5.17 15.81
C PRO A 28 5.80 5.34 16.06
N GLU A 29 5.15 6.30 15.40
CA GLU A 29 3.70 6.50 15.47
C GLU A 29 2.93 5.41 14.73
N ALA A 30 3.57 4.71 13.80
CA ALA A 30 2.94 3.66 13.02
C ALA A 30 2.94 2.34 13.78
N GLU A 31 1.76 1.76 13.94
CA GLU A 31 1.62 0.42 14.51
C GLU A 31 1.25 -0.53 13.38
N ILE A 32 2.14 -1.47 13.07
CA ILE A 32 1.87 -2.49 12.05
C ILE A 32 0.95 -3.54 12.68
N ILE A 33 -0.30 -3.59 12.23
CA ILE A 33 -1.30 -4.52 12.77
C ILE A 33 -1.41 -5.81 11.96
N GLY A 34 -0.77 -5.87 10.80
CA GLY A 34 -0.74 -7.08 10.00
C GLY A 34 0.07 -6.90 8.73
N THR A 35 0.50 -8.03 8.19
CA THR A 35 1.18 -8.08 6.90
C THR A 35 0.55 -9.17 6.06
N ALA A 36 0.45 -8.94 4.76
CA ALA A 36 -0.13 -9.89 3.81
C ALA A 36 0.82 -10.07 2.64
N SER A 37 0.98 -11.32 2.20
CA SER A 37 1.79 -11.64 1.04
C SER A 37 0.94 -11.92 -0.21
N CYS A 38 -0.37 -11.96 -0.05
CA CYS A 38 -1.30 -12.18 -1.14
C CYS A 38 -2.65 -11.55 -0.83
N GLU A 39 -3.51 -11.51 -1.83
CA GLU A 39 -4.81 -10.88 -1.72
C GLU A 39 -5.70 -11.53 -0.65
N ASN A 40 -5.72 -12.86 -0.60
CA ASN A 40 -6.55 -13.55 0.39
C ASN A 40 -6.16 -13.19 1.84
N GLU A 41 -4.87 -13.12 2.11
CA GLU A 41 -4.38 -12.70 3.43
C GLU A 41 -4.80 -11.27 3.75
N LEU A 42 -4.76 -10.38 2.77
CA LEU A 42 -5.21 -9.01 2.94
C LEU A 42 -6.68 -8.95 3.36
N TRP A 43 -7.54 -9.64 2.63
CA TRP A 43 -8.98 -9.59 2.94
C TRP A 43 -9.29 -10.21 4.31
N ASN A 44 -8.57 -11.24 4.73
CA ASN A 44 -8.70 -11.80 6.07
C ASN A 44 -8.35 -10.75 7.15
N LEU A 45 -7.27 -10.02 6.95
CA LEU A 45 -6.87 -8.96 7.88
C LEU A 45 -7.89 -7.82 7.92
N MET A 46 -8.37 -7.40 6.75
CA MET A 46 -9.34 -6.29 6.65
C MET A 46 -10.66 -6.62 7.37
N ARG A 47 -11.07 -7.88 7.36
CA ARG A 47 -12.28 -8.30 8.08
C ARG A 47 -12.09 -8.28 9.59
N GLN A 48 -10.87 -8.44 10.07
CA GLN A 48 -10.57 -8.44 11.50
C GLN A 48 -10.42 -7.03 12.05
N GLN A 49 -9.67 -6.19 11.33
CA GLN A 49 -9.43 -4.81 11.75
C GLN A 49 -9.04 -3.98 10.54
N GLN A 50 -9.72 -2.86 10.34
CA GLN A 50 -9.38 -1.91 9.28
C GLN A 50 -8.21 -1.05 9.76
N PRO A 51 -7.17 -0.89 8.93
CA PRO A 51 -6.06 0.00 9.26
C PRO A 51 -6.41 1.45 8.92
N ASP A 52 -5.64 2.37 9.46
CA ASP A 52 -5.69 3.75 8.99
C ASP A 52 -5.01 3.89 7.63
N LEU A 53 -3.95 3.12 7.44
CA LEU A 53 -3.13 3.15 6.22
C LEU A 53 -2.89 1.74 5.69
N LEU A 54 -3.16 1.54 4.42
CA LEU A 54 -2.76 0.35 3.68
C LEU A 54 -1.57 0.70 2.80
N LEU A 55 -0.45 0.04 3.02
CA LEU A 55 0.73 0.17 2.17
C LEU A 55 0.73 -1.03 1.22
N LEU A 56 0.53 -0.77 -0.06
CA LEU A 56 0.26 -1.81 -1.06
C LEU A 56 1.34 -1.83 -2.13
N ASP A 57 2.01 -2.98 -2.28
CA ASP A 57 2.92 -3.19 -3.40
C ASP A 57 2.10 -3.36 -4.67
N LEU A 58 2.34 -2.49 -5.64
CA LEU A 58 1.60 -2.52 -6.91
C LEU A 58 1.86 -3.80 -7.71
N GLY A 59 3.08 -4.32 -7.62
CA GLY A 59 3.49 -5.54 -8.33
C GLY A 59 3.11 -6.85 -7.65
N LEU A 60 2.17 -6.83 -6.71
CA LEU A 60 1.75 -8.01 -5.98
C LEU A 60 1.35 -9.15 -6.92
N GLY A 61 1.93 -10.34 -6.69
CA GLY A 61 1.65 -11.50 -7.53
C GLY A 61 2.17 -11.38 -8.96
N GLY A 62 3.07 -10.43 -9.22
CA GLY A 62 3.64 -10.23 -10.55
C GLY A 62 2.74 -9.48 -11.53
N SER A 63 1.62 -8.94 -11.07
CA SER A 63 0.66 -8.23 -11.93
C SER A 63 0.24 -6.90 -11.32
N THR A 64 0.45 -5.82 -12.05
CA THR A 64 0.00 -4.49 -11.63
C THR A 64 -1.52 -4.36 -11.63
N THR A 65 -2.21 -5.16 -12.46
CA THR A 65 -3.68 -5.18 -12.50
C THR A 65 -4.28 -5.56 -11.16
N VAL A 66 -3.69 -6.54 -10.48
CA VAL A 66 -4.16 -6.98 -9.15
C VAL A 66 -4.08 -5.83 -8.15
N GLY A 67 -2.97 -5.10 -8.14
CA GLY A 67 -2.82 -3.95 -7.24
C GLY A 67 -3.84 -2.85 -7.49
N VAL A 68 -4.12 -2.55 -8.75
CA VAL A 68 -5.13 -1.55 -9.11
C VAL A 68 -6.52 -2.00 -8.66
N ASP A 69 -6.86 -3.27 -8.87
CA ASP A 69 -8.17 -3.81 -8.47
C ASP A 69 -8.34 -3.81 -6.95
N ILE A 70 -7.30 -4.17 -6.20
CA ILE A 70 -7.31 -4.09 -4.74
C ILE A 70 -7.61 -2.67 -4.29
N CYS A 71 -6.95 -1.70 -4.90
CA CYS A 71 -7.13 -0.29 -4.59
C CYS A 71 -8.60 0.12 -4.76
N ARG A 72 -9.23 -0.28 -5.89
CA ARG A 72 -10.64 0.01 -6.14
C ARG A 72 -11.55 -0.62 -5.08
N GLN A 73 -11.30 -1.87 -4.72
CA GLN A 73 -12.10 -2.57 -3.72
C GLN A 73 -11.98 -1.92 -2.34
N ILE A 74 -10.77 -1.52 -1.95
CA ILE A 74 -10.55 -0.80 -0.70
C ILE A 74 -11.32 0.51 -0.72
N ARG A 75 -11.22 1.28 -1.79
CA ARG A 75 -11.88 2.57 -1.87
C ARG A 75 -13.40 2.43 -1.81
N THR A 76 -13.94 1.38 -2.42
CA THR A 76 -15.39 1.13 -2.43
C THR A 76 -15.91 0.62 -1.09
N ASN A 77 -15.20 -0.33 -0.48
CA ASN A 77 -15.69 -1.05 0.70
C ASN A 77 -15.16 -0.49 2.02
N TYR A 78 -14.04 0.21 1.99
CA TYR A 78 -13.37 0.75 3.18
C TYR A 78 -12.94 2.20 2.92
N PRO A 79 -13.91 3.11 2.75
CA PRO A 79 -13.60 4.47 2.26
C PRO A 79 -12.75 5.31 3.22
N ASN A 80 -12.65 4.92 4.48
CA ASN A 80 -11.84 5.66 5.47
C ASN A 80 -10.39 5.20 5.51
N VAL A 81 -10.04 4.11 4.81
CA VAL A 81 -8.67 3.63 4.75
C VAL A 81 -7.89 4.42 3.71
N HIS A 82 -6.75 4.95 4.11
CA HIS A 82 -5.83 5.59 3.17
C HIS A 82 -4.99 4.53 2.49
N VAL A 83 -4.74 4.69 1.20
CA VAL A 83 -3.95 3.74 0.41
C VAL A 83 -2.74 4.44 -0.16
N LEU A 84 -1.56 3.96 0.21
CA LEU A 84 -0.30 4.34 -0.44
C LEU A 84 0.21 3.16 -1.25
N ILE A 85 0.48 3.39 -2.51
CA ILE A 85 1.13 2.42 -3.36
C ILE A 85 2.64 2.53 -3.11
N PHE A 86 3.29 1.40 -2.88
CA PHE A 86 4.72 1.34 -2.65
C PHE A 86 5.31 0.39 -3.67
N THR A 87 6.05 0.91 -4.65
CA THR A 87 6.45 0.12 -5.80
C THR A 87 7.88 0.39 -6.25
N GLY A 88 8.56 -0.68 -6.68
CA GLY A 88 9.84 -0.57 -7.39
C GLY A 88 9.68 -0.52 -8.90
N GLU A 89 8.46 -0.65 -9.38
CA GLU A 89 8.19 -0.64 -10.82
C GLU A 89 8.38 0.75 -11.41
N VAL A 90 8.89 0.78 -12.64
CA VAL A 90 8.91 2.02 -13.43
C VAL A 90 7.48 2.20 -13.97
N LEU A 91 6.77 3.17 -13.42
CA LEU A 91 5.40 3.43 -13.83
C LEU A 91 5.36 4.26 -15.09
N ASN A 92 4.57 3.83 -16.06
CA ASN A 92 4.23 4.70 -17.18
C ASN A 92 3.06 5.61 -16.76
N GLU A 93 2.83 6.65 -17.53
CA GLU A 93 1.79 7.64 -17.25
C GLU A 93 0.41 7.00 -17.09
N LYS A 94 0.07 6.04 -17.96
CA LYS A 94 -1.23 5.37 -17.90
C LYS A 94 -1.42 4.64 -16.59
N LEU A 95 -0.41 3.93 -16.11
CA LEU A 95 -0.50 3.18 -14.85
C LEU A 95 -0.64 4.12 -13.66
N TRP A 96 0.05 5.26 -13.67
CA TRP A 96 -0.09 6.27 -12.63
C TRP A 96 -1.53 6.79 -12.57
N VAL A 97 -2.10 7.10 -13.72
CA VAL A 97 -3.49 7.57 -13.81
C VAL A 97 -4.44 6.49 -13.31
N ASP A 98 -4.26 5.24 -13.75
CA ASP A 98 -5.11 4.13 -13.33
C ASP A 98 -5.11 3.95 -11.81
N VAL A 99 -3.94 4.03 -11.19
CA VAL A 99 -3.76 3.87 -9.74
C VAL A 99 -4.46 5.00 -8.99
N LEU A 100 -4.28 6.24 -9.41
CA LEU A 100 -4.90 7.39 -8.76
C LEU A 100 -6.40 7.40 -8.96
N GLU A 101 -6.89 7.05 -10.14
CA GLU A 101 -8.33 6.93 -10.41
C GLU A 101 -8.95 5.79 -9.62
N ALA A 102 -8.19 4.73 -9.35
CA ALA A 102 -8.65 3.63 -8.51
C ALA A 102 -8.81 4.05 -7.04
N GLY A 103 -8.26 5.19 -6.65
CA GLY A 103 -8.45 5.75 -5.32
C GLY A 103 -7.23 5.75 -4.42
N ALA A 104 -6.03 5.50 -4.96
CA ALA A 104 -4.81 5.63 -4.17
C ALA A 104 -4.61 7.09 -3.76
N ASP A 105 -4.15 7.28 -2.53
CA ASP A 105 -3.87 8.60 -1.98
C ASP A 105 -2.48 9.11 -2.37
N GLY A 106 -1.59 8.19 -2.73
CA GLY A 106 -0.25 8.55 -3.17
C GLY A 106 0.54 7.33 -3.62
N ILE A 107 1.69 7.59 -4.20
CA ILE A 107 2.62 6.56 -4.69
C ILE A 107 3.99 6.86 -4.12
N VAL A 108 4.58 5.89 -3.44
CA VAL A 108 5.94 5.96 -2.93
C VAL A 108 6.79 5.00 -3.74
N LEU A 109 7.82 5.50 -4.37
CA LEU A 109 8.77 4.65 -5.07
C LEU A 109 9.71 4.00 -4.05
N LYS A 110 10.13 2.77 -4.30
CA LYS A 110 11.06 2.07 -3.42
C LYS A 110 12.45 2.74 -3.36
N THR A 111 12.68 3.75 -4.19
CA THR A 111 13.83 4.64 -4.10
C THR A 111 13.69 5.70 -3.00
N GLY A 112 12.50 5.83 -2.42
CA GLY A 112 12.20 6.80 -1.39
C GLY A 112 11.46 8.04 -1.86
N GLU A 113 11.22 8.18 -3.16
CA GLU A 113 10.50 9.33 -3.70
C GLU A 113 9.00 9.18 -3.51
N LEU A 114 8.36 10.22 -2.99
CA LEU A 114 6.91 10.29 -2.88
C LEU A 114 6.35 11.06 -4.08
N LEU A 115 5.41 10.44 -4.78
CA LEU A 115 4.69 11.06 -5.88
C LEU A 115 3.27 11.36 -5.46
N THR A 116 2.83 12.57 -5.72
CA THR A 116 1.47 13.02 -5.40
C THR A 116 0.66 13.19 -6.68
N LYS A 117 -0.66 13.41 -6.51
CA LYS A 117 -1.56 13.66 -7.64
C LYS A 117 -1.13 14.86 -8.48
N ASN A 118 -0.48 15.83 -7.87
CA ASN A 118 -0.06 17.05 -8.55
C ASN A 118 1.17 16.85 -9.43
N GLU A 119 1.85 15.72 -9.30
CA GLU A 119 3.09 15.41 -10.02
C GLU A 119 2.87 14.42 -11.18
N VAL A 120 1.65 14.01 -11.39
CA VAL A 120 1.28 13.05 -12.44
C VAL A 120 0.80 13.74 -13.70
#